data_4c67368ab073e6c93d3528ad3276b6af
#
_entry.id   4c67368ab073e6c93d3528ad3276b6af
#
_cell.length_a   1.000
_cell.length_b   1.000
_cell.length_c   1.000
_cell.angle_alpha   90.00
_cell.angle_beta   90.00
_cell.angle_gamma   90.00
#
_symmetry.space_group_name_H-M   'P 1'
#
loop_
_entity.id
_entity.type
_entity.pdbx_description
1 polymer ?
#
loop_
_entity_poly.entity_id
_entity_poly.type
_entity_poly.pdbx_seq_one_letter_code
_entity_poly.pdbx_strand_id
1 'polypeptide(L)'
;MKVTEPISIGTNNEGKKIFIKRPCKKFADIAAYQEAFAAEARQGMGWAHPNLLNYISLQKDEQGWYITFEYTPAVPLNRALLDGVLQINTVTEFKQIMNQLMDAVAYLHSRNICHLDLRPENIFITKGTHDVLLANPANIYVSYT
;
A
#
# COMPACT_ATOMS: atom_id res chain seq x y z
N MET A 1 8.41 6.55 15.82
CA MET A 1 7.04 6.72 15.30
C MET A 1 6.98 6.34 13.83
N LYS A 2 5.97 5.63 13.44
CA LYS A 2 5.74 5.30 12.02
C LYS A 2 4.94 6.40 11.34
N VAL A 3 5.25 6.66 10.08
CA VAL A 3 4.44 7.53 9.23
C VAL A 3 3.64 6.67 8.27
N THR A 4 2.33 6.87 8.25
CA THR A 4 1.46 6.25 7.27
C THR A 4 1.01 7.32 6.28
N GLU A 5 1.42 7.16 5.03
CA GLU A 5 0.96 8.03 3.97
C GLU A 5 -0.37 7.53 3.44
N PRO A 6 -1.37 8.40 3.33
CA PRO A 6 -2.66 8.00 2.79
C PRO A 6 -2.56 7.69 1.30
N ILE A 7 -3.28 6.64 0.90
CA ILE A 7 -3.43 6.29 -0.52
C ILE A 7 -4.80 6.80 -0.96
N SER A 8 -4.81 7.62 -1.99
CA SER A 8 -6.02 8.19 -2.57
C SER A 8 -6.25 7.67 -3.98
N ILE A 9 -7.46 7.91 -4.51
CA ILE A 9 -7.81 7.55 -5.88
C ILE A 9 -7.69 8.81 -6.72
N GLY A 10 -6.99 8.70 -7.85
CA GLY A 10 -6.86 9.76 -8.82
C GLY A 10 -7.10 9.26 -10.23
N THR A 11 -6.82 10.12 -11.20
CA THR A 11 -6.99 9.80 -12.61
C THR A 11 -5.70 10.17 -13.34
N ASN A 12 -5.21 9.28 -14.19
CA ASN A 12 -4.03 9.56 -15.01
C ASN A 12 -4.40 10.40 -16.26
N ASN A 13 -3.39 10.72 -17.09
CA ASN A 13 -3.59 11.53 -18.28
C ASN A 13 -4.48 10.86 -19.34
N GLU A 14 -4.68 9.54 -19.26
CA GLU A 14 -5.55 8.78 -20.15
C GLU A 14 -6.98 8.63 -19.62
N GLY A 15 -7.29 9.26 -18.49
CA GLY A 15 -8.60 9.16 -17.86
C GLY A 15 -8.83 7.89 -17.05
N LYS A 16 -7.82 7.06 -16.86
CA LYS A 16 -7.93 5.84 -16.05
C LYS A 16 -7.71 6.13 -14.58
N LYS A 17 -8.46 5.44 -13.73
CA LYS A 17 -8.25 5.52 -12.29
C LYS A 17 -6.92 4.89 -11.90
N ILE A 18 -6.26 5.51 -10.94
CA ILE A 18 -5.03 5.03 -10.33
C ILE A 18 -5.09 5.27 -8.82
N PHE A 19 -4.29 4.53 -8.06
CA PHE A 19 -4.00 4.91 -6.69
C PHE A 19 -2.81 5.87 -6.67
N ILE A 20 -2.86 6.85 -5.77
CA ILE A 20 -1.80 7.86 -5.59
C ILE A 20 -1.42 7.91 -4.12
N LYS A 21 -0.10 7.89 -3.87
CA LYS A 21 0.48 8.06 -2.54
C LYS A 21 1.39 9.26 -2.56
N ARG A 22 1.17 10.21 -1.64
CA ARG A 22 2.02 11.39 -1.48
C ARG A 22 2.74 11.32 -0.13
N PRO A 23 3.93 11.94 0.00
CA PRO A 23 4.61 12.05 1.28
C PRO A 23 3.73 12.73 2.31
N CYS A 24 3.89 12.33 3.58
CA CYS A 24 3.22 13.01 4.68
C CYS A 24 3.72 14.45 4.77
N LYS A 25 2.81 15.42 4.73
CA LYS A 25 3.15 16.85 4.72
C LYS A 25 4.04 17.27 5.89
N LYS A 26 3.84 16.66 7.04
CA LYS A 26 4.61 16.96 8.25
C LYS A 26 6.11 16.72 8.09
N PHE A 27 6.49 15.79 7.22
CA PHE A 27 7.88 15.38 7.02
C PHE A 27 8.38 15.63 5.59
N ALA A 28 7.56 16.26 4.75
CA ALA A 28 7.86 16.41 3.32
C ALA A 28 9.15 17.16 3.04
N ASP A 29 9.57 18.07 3.94
CA ASP A 29 10.77 18.87 3.78
C ASP A 29 12.02 18.20 4.33
N ILE A 30 11.90 17.02 4.93
CA ILE A 30 13.05 16.29 5.47
C ILE A 30 13.69 15.47 4.35
N ALA A 31 14.94 15.80 4.02
CA ALA A 31 15.65 15.16 2.89
C ALA A 31 15.74 13.64 3.02
N ALA A 32 16.02 13.12 4.22
CA ALA A 32 16.10 11.67 4.44
C ALA A 32 14.74 11.00 4.24
N TYR A 33 13.65 11.66 4.61
CA TYR A 33 12.30 11.15 4.39
C TYR A 33 11.97 11.11 2.88
N GLN A 34 12.29 12.17 2.16
CA GLN A 34 12.10 12.22 0.70
C GLN A 34 12.87 11.12 0.00
N GLU A 35 14.13 10.90 0.38
CA GLU A 35 14.94 9.84 -0.20
C GLU A 35 14.38 8.46 0.08
N ALA A 36 13.91 8.21 1.30
CA ALA A 36 13.28 6.94 1.66
C ALA A 36 11.98 6.71 0.89
N PHE A 37 11.19 7.76 0.70
CA PHE A 37 9.97 7.71 -0.10
C PHE A 37 10.26 7.32 -1.56
N ALA A 38 11.27 7.98 -2.15
CA ALA A 38 11.68 7.68 -3.53
C ALA A 38 12.29 6.27 -3.64
N ALA A 39 13.05 5.83 -2.64
CA ALA A 39 13.65 4.50 -2.61
C ALA A 39 12.57 3.40 -2.56
N GLU A 40 11.51 3.61 -1.79
CA GLU A 40 10.36 2.69 -1.76
C GLU A 40 9.80 2.50 -3.16
N ALA A 41 9.56 3.58 -3.88
CA ALA A 41 9.00 3.52 -5.23
C ALA A 41 9.92 2.76 -6.19
N ARG A 42 11.22 3.05 -6.16
CA ARG A 42 12.20 2.38 -7.02
C ARG A 42 12.25 0.88 -6.76
N GLN A 43 12.22 0.48 -5.50
CA GLN A 43 12.18 -0.93 -5.13
C GLN A 43 10.85 -1.57 -5.53
N GLY A 44 9.74 -0.89 -5.23
CA GLY A 44 8.40 -1.40 -5.47
C GLY A 44 8.09 -1.65 -6.94
N MET A 45 8.66 -0.85 -7.83
CA MET A 45 8.50 -1.08 -9.28
C MET A 45 9.15 -2.39 -9.76
N GLY A 46 10.02 -3.00 -8.95
CA GLY A 46 10.59 -4.31 -9.22
C GLY A 46 9.81 -5.48 -8.60
N TRP A 47 8.75 -5.21 -7.85
CA TRP A 47 7.96 -6.25 -7.22
C TRP A 47 6.79 -6.66 -8.10
N ALA A 48 6.51 -7.98 -8.13
CA ALA A 48 5.38 -8.53 -8.85
C ALA A 48 4.77 -9.64 -8.01
N HIS A 49 3.65 -9.35 -7.38
CA HIS A 49 2.91 -10.34 -6.57
C HIS A 49 1.43 -9.98 -6.57
N PRO A 50 0.52 -10.97 -6.72
CA PRO A 50 -0.91 -10.70 -6.81
C PRO A 50 -1.52 -10.09 -5.55
N ASN A 51 -0.84 -10.20 -4.41
CA ASN A 51 -1.34 -9.69 -3.13
C ASN A 51 -0.57 -8.44 -2.64
N LEU A 52 0.15 -7.77 -3.55
CA LEU A 52 0.76 -6.47 -3.31
C LEU A 52 0.16 -5.43 -4.25
N LEU A 53 0.03 -4.18 -3.79
CA LEU A 53 -0.28 -3.09 -4.71
C LEU A 53 0.82 -3.01 -5.75
N ASN A 54 0.43 -2.89 -7.02
CA ASN A 54 1.37 -2.86 -8.14
C ASN A 54 1.83 -1.42 -8.39
N TYR A 55 3.12 -1.15 -8.17
CA TYR A 55 3.73 0.16 -8.40
C TYR A 55 3.83 0.43 -9.89
N ILE A 56 3.42 1.64 -10.30
CA ILE A 56 3.53 2.08 -11.71
C ILE A 56 4.67 3.08 -11.88
N SER A 57 4.69 4.15 -11.09
CA SER A 57 5.63 5.24 -11.31
C SER A 57 5.94 6.04 -10.05
N LEU A 58 7.09 6.71 -10.08
CA LEU A 58 7.45 7.78 -9.17
C LEU A 58 7.50 9.05 -10.00
N GLN A 59 6.71 10.04 -9.63
CA GLN A 59 6.60 11.30 -10.36
C GLN A 59 6.72 12.49 -9.42
N LYS A 60 6.90 13.65 -10.01
CA LYS A 60 7.00 14.91 -9.28
C LYS A 60 6.17 15.96 -9.97
N ASP A 61 5.39 16.69 -9.19
CA ASP A 61 4.62 17.84 -9.66
C ASP A 61 4.89 19.06 -8.77
N GLU A 62 4.06 20.08 -8.87
CA GLU A 62 4.22 21.30 -8.07
C GLU A 62 4.14 21.05 -6.57
N GLN A 63 3.43 20.00 -6.17
CA GLN A 63 3.27 19.62 -4.76
C GLN A 63 4.39 18.68 -4.26
N GLY A 64 5.31 18.28 -5.14
CA GLY A 64 6.43 17.40 -4.83
C GLY A 64 6.25 15.98 -5.37
N TRP A 65 6.94 15.02 -4.76
CA TRP A 65 6.93 13.63 -5.18
C TRP A 65 5.58 12.96 -4.95
N TYR A 66 5.23 12.00 -5.82
CA TYR A 66 4.13 11.09 -5.59
C TYR A 66 4.37 9.76 -6.31
N ILE A 67 3.79 8.70 -5.75
CA ILE A 67 3.86 7.34 -6.30
C ILE A 67 2.49 6.99 -6.85
N THR A 68 2.45 6.38 -8.04
CA THR A 68 1.22 5.85 -8.60
C THR A 68 1.22 4.34 -8.61
N PHE A 69 0.03 3.77 -8.43
CA PHE A 69 -0.19 2.32 -8.39
C PHE A 69 -1.35 1.96 -9.30
N GLU A 70 -1.34 0.74 -9.79
CA GLU A 70 -2.46 0.18 -10.53
C GLU A 70 -3.71 0.19 -9.65
N TYR A 71 -4.84 0.64 -10.20
CA TYR A 71 -6.10 0.72 -9.48
C TYR A 71 -6.89 -0.58 -9.62
N THR A 72 -7.38 -1.06 -8.51
CA THR A 72 -8.40 -2.11 -8.41
C THR A 72 -9.41 -1.65 -7.36
N PRO A 73 -10.72 -1.77 -7.62
CA PRO A 73 -11.72 -1.41 -6.61
C PRO A 73 -11.47 -2.19 -5.31
N ALA A 74 -11.05 -1.48 -4.29
CA ALA A 74 -10.67 -2.07 -3.00
C ALA A 74 -10.81 -1.04 -1.89
N VAL A 75 -10.97 -1.53 -0.67
CA VAL A 75 -11.02 -0.69 0.53
C VAL A 75 -10.15 -1.29 1.62
N PRO A 76 -9.63 -0.48 2.55
CA PRO A 76 -8.87 -1.01 3.68
C PRO A 76 -9.70 -2.01 4.49
N LEU A 77 -9.03 -2.98 5.09
CA LEU A 77 -9.68 -4.07 5.83
C LEU A 77 -10.62 -3.55 6.94
N ASN A 78 -10.21 -2.52 7.69
CA ASN A 78 -11.05 -1.94 8.73
C ASN A 78 -12.36 -1.39 8.14
N ARG A 79 -12.28 -0.74 6.98
CA ARG A 79 -13.47 -0.22 6.30
C ARG A 79 -14.30 -1.36 5.69
N ALA A 80 -13.64 -2.36 5.12
CA ALA A 80 -14.33 -3.51 4.53
C ALA A 80 -15.20 -4.24 5.57
N LEU A 81 -14.69 -4.40 6.78
CA LEU A 81 -15.41 -5.04 7.88
C LEU A 81 -16.53 -4.14 8.39
N LEU A 82 -16.27 -2.84 8.56
CA LEU A 82 -17.24 -1.90 9.09
C LEU A 82 -18.41 -1.69 8.13
N ASP A 83 -18.15 -1.59 6.84
CA ASP A 83 -19.16 -1.30 5.82
C ASP A 83 -19.85 -2.57 5.28
N GLY A 84 -19.49 -3.74 5.78
CA GLY A 84 -20.10 -5.00 5.37
C GLY A 84 -19.63 -5.52 4.01
N VAL A 85 -18.58 -4.92 3.41
CA VAL A 85 -17.99 -5.41 2.16
C VAL A 85 -17.40 -6.80 2.36
N LEU A 86 -16.80 -7.03 3.52
CA LEU A 86 -16.23 -8.31 3.91
C LEU A 86 -16.88 -8.79 5.21
N GLN A 87 -17.39 -10.01 5.19
CA GLN A 87 -17.91 -10.69 6.37
C GLN A 87 -17.13 -11.99 6.53
N ILE A 88 -16.50 -12.16 7.70
CA ILE A 88 -15.73 -13.38 8.00
C ILE A 88 -16.58 -14.23 8.94
N ASN A 89 -17.30 -15.21 8.37
CA ASN A 89 -18.23 -16.05 9.12
C ASN A 89 -17.70 -17.46 9.38
N THR A 90 -16.63 -17.86 8.69
CA THR A 90 -16.07 -19.19 8.81
C THR A 90 -14.55 -19.15 8.96
N VAL A 91 -13.98 -20.24 9.51
CA VAL A 91 -12.53 -20.41 9.60
C VAL A 91 -11.90 -20.45 8.21
N THR A 92 -12.60 -21.01 7.23
CA THR A 92 -12.11 -21.09 5.85
C THR A 92 -11.92 -19.70 5.25
N GLU A 93 -12.91 -18.82 5.42
CA GLU A 93 -12.82 -17.42 4.94
C GLU A 93 -11.65 -16.68 5.62
N PHE A 94 -11.51 -16.86 6.93
CA PHE A 94 -10.39 -16.28 7.67
C PHE A 94 -9.04 -16.76 7.14
N LYS A 95 -8.91 -18.09 6.92
CA LYS A 95 -7.68 -18.66 6.38
C LYS A 95 -7.33 -18.14 4.99
N GLN A 96 -8.33 -17.95 4.13
CA GLN A 96 -8.11 -17.39 2.79
C GLN A 96 -7.47 -16.01 2.85
N ILE A 97 -7.99 -15.14 3.72
CA ILE A 97 -7.43 -13.80 3.92
C ILE A 97 -6.02 -13.89 4.48
N MET A 98 -5.82 -14.69 5.52
CA MET A 98 -4.52 -14.82 6.19
C MET A 98 -3.47 -15.44 5.27
N ASN A 99 -3.83 -16.44 4.48
CA ASN A 99 -2.89 -17.06 3.54
C ASN A 99 -2.41 -16.07 2.48
N GLN A 100 -3.31 -15.26 1.93
CA GLN A 100 -2.93 -14.23 0.97
C GLN A 100 -2.01 -13.17 1.59
N LEU A 101 -2.34 -12.72 2.81
CA LEU A 101 -1.49 -11.77 3.53
C LEU A 101 -0.11 -12.36 3.79
N MET A 102 -0.03 -13.61 4.23
CA MET A 102 1.23 -14.29 4.50
C MET A 102 2.05 -14.48 3.22
N ASP A 103 1.40 -14.79 2.09
CA ASP A 103 2.08 -14.92 0.81
C ASP A 103 2.73 -13.60 0.38
N ALA A 104 2.04 -12.48 0.56
CA ALA A 104 2.58 -11.16 0.27
C ALA A 104 3.78 -10.84 1.17
N VAL A 105 3.66 -11.10 2.46
CA VAL A 105 4.74 -10.87 3.44
C VAL A 105 5.93 -11.75 3.12
N ALA A 106 5.72 -13.03 2.81
CA ALA A 106 6.79 -13.95 2.44
C ALA A 106 7.52 -13.51 1.18
N TYR A 107 6.79 -12.98 0.20
CA TYR A 107 7.40 -12.42 -1.01
C TYR A 107 8.34 -11.26 -0.66
N LEU A 108 7.88 -10.31 0.18
CA LEU A 108 8.72 -9.20 0.62
C LEU A 108 9.96 -9.70 1.38
N HIS A 109 9.78 -10.67 2.27
CA HIS A 109 10.91 -11.25 3.01
C HIS A 109 11.93 -11.92 2.08
N SER A 110 11.47 -12.54 1.00
CA SER A 110 12.38 -13.12 -0.01
C SER A 110 13.21 -12.07 -0.73
N ARG A 111 12.78 -10.81 -0.69
CA ARG A 111 13.47 -9.64 -1.23
C ARG A 111 14.19 -8.84 -0.15
N ASN A 112 14.32 -9.39 1.06
CA ASN A 112 14.94 -8.73 2.21
C ASN A 112 14.21 -7.45 2.65
N ILE A 113 12.88 -7.41 2.45
CA ILE A 113 12.03 -6.30 2.86
C ILE A 113 11.13 -6.77 4.00
N CYS A 114 11.20 -6.08 5.14
CA CYS A 114 10.22 -6.23 6.22
C CYS A 114 9.13 -5.18 6.05
N HIS A 115 7.87 -5.57 6.17
CA HIS A 115 6.78 -4.62 5.96
C HIS A 115 6.78 -3.49 7.00
N LEU A 116 6.96 -3.83 8.26
CA LEU A 116 7.10 -2.92 9.40
C LEU A 116 5.83 -2.15 9.80
N ASP A 117 4.72 -2.31 9.10
CA ASP A 117 3.48 -1.61 9.44
C ASP A 117 2.24 -2.43 9.04
N LEU A 118 2.22 -3.70 9.46
CA LEU A 118 1.07 -4.58 9.22
C LEU A 118 -0.08 -4.16 10.13
N ARG A 119 -1.10 -3.55 9.54
CA ARG A 119 -2.32 -3.15 10.22
C ARG A 119 -3.47 -3.02 9.21
N PRO A 120 -4.73 -3.03 9.68
CA PRO A 120 -5.89 -3.06 8.78
C PRO A 120 -5.92 -1.93 7.75
N GLU A 121 -5.39 -0.75 8.07
CA GLU A 121 -5.35 0.40 7.17
C GLU A 121 -4.45 0.16 5.95
N ASN A 122 -3.50 -0.77 6.06
CA ASN A 122 -2.55 -1.11 5.00
C ASN A 122 -2.88 -2.43 4.29
N ILE A 123 -3.97 -3.08 4.69
CA ILE A 123 -4.44 -4.33 4.08
C ILE A 123 -5.72 -4.01 3.32
N PHE A 124 -5.62 -3.93 1.99
CA PHE A 124 -6.78 -3.64 1.15
C PHE A 124 -7.48 -4.92 0.78
N ILE A 125 -8.81 -4.86 0.73
CA ILE A 125 -9.66 -5.97 0.30
C ILE A 125 -10.36 -5.55 -0.99
N THR A 126 -10.17 -6.34 -2.05
CA THR A 126 -10.79 -6.06 -3.33
C THR A 126 -12.30 -6.31 -3.25
N LYS A 127 -13.07 -5.41 -3.87
CA LYS A 127 -14.50 -5.58 -4.00
C LYS A 127 -14.79 -6.72 -4.99
N GLY A 128 -15.79 -7.52 -4.67
CA GLY A 128 -16.15 -8.67 -5.51
C GLY A 128 -15.43 -9.96 -5.10
N THR A 129 -14.14 -10.07 -5.36
CA THR A 129 -13.37 -11.31 -5.09
C THR A 129 -12.84 -11.42 -3.66
N HIS A 130 -12.80 -10.30 -2.92
CA HIS A 130 -12.27 -10.23 -1.54
C HIS A 130 -10.82 -10.72 -1.43
N ASP A 131 -9.99 -10.34 -2.41
CA ASP A 131 -8.56 -10.63 -2.37
C ASP A 131 -7.81 -9.58 -1.54
N VAL A 132 -6.67 -9.99 -1.00
CA VAL A 132 -5.80 -9.10 -0.23
C VAL A 132 -4.84 -8.37 -1.17
N LEU A 133 -4.74 -7.05 -1.00
CA LEU A 133 -3.68 -6.23 -1.59
C LEU A 133 -2.97 -5.51 -0.45
N LEU A 134 -1.76 -5.93 -0.14
CA LEU A 134 -0.96 -5.32 0.92
C LEU A 134 -0.30 -4.04 0.41
N ALA A 135 -0.43 -2.97 1.20
CA ALA A 135 0.09 -1.65 0.87
C ALA A 135 1.16 -1.21 1.85
N ASN A 136 1.93 -0.18 1.47
CA ASN A 136 2.92 0.50 2.29
C ASN A 136 3.99 -0.41 2.90
N PRO A 137 4.60 -1.33 2.11
CA PRO A 137 5.72 -2.12 2.61
C PRO A 137 6.94 -1.23 2.84
N ALA A 138 7.80 -1.64 3.76
CA ALA A 138 8.99 -0.89 4.16
C ALA A 138 8.65 0.54 4.62
N ASN A 139 7.51 0.67 5.31
CA ASN A 139 7.06 1.98 5.79
C ASN A 139 8.12 2.66 6.64
N ILE A 140 8.18 3.99 6.52
CA ILE A 140 9.24 4.79 7.10
C ILE A 140 9.04 4.93 8.60
N TYR A 141 10.07 4.59 9.37
CA TYR A 141 10.13 4.94 10.78
C TYR A 141 10.58 6.37 10.92
N VAL A 142 9.82 7.13 11.69
CA VAL A 142 10.19 8.51 11.96
C VAL A 142 11.10 8.57 13.17
N SER A 143 12.38 8.40 12.90
CA SER A 143 13.40 8.72 13.89
C SER A 143 13.78 10.20 13.86
N TYR A 144 13.08 10.95 13.00
CA TYR A 144 13.34 12.37 12.80
C TYR A 144 12.54 13.28 13.75
N THR A 145 11.69 12.69 14.52
CA THR A 145 10.95 13.44 15.54
C THR A 145 11.77 13.49 16.86
#